data_984d10569787183cc0d3ef3939fa392a
#
_entry.id   984d10569787183cc0d3ef3939fa392a
#
_cell.length_a   1.000
_cell.length_b   1.000
_cell.length_c   1.000
_cell.angle_alpha   90.00
_cell.angle_beta   90.00
_cell.angle_gamma   90.00
#
_symmetry.space_group_name_H-M   'P 1'
#
loop_
_entity.id
_entity.type
_entity.pdbx_description
1 polymer ?
#
loop_
_entity_poly.entity_id
_entity_poly.type
_entity_poly.pdbx_seq_one_letter_code
_entity_poly.pdbx_strand_id
1 'polypeptide(L)'
;MSVDIMWVLLCSFMVAVMQAGFTCLETGFVRSKNSINVAVKNLVDFCISCTLFTVVGFSLMFGESRYGFYGFRSNFDLYSTSAENISFYIFQLMFAGTAATIISGAVAERMKFSGYIILTTAMSLMVYPICGHWIWANDDAGAYTGWLGRIGFMDFAGSTVVHSVAGWCALAAVIIIGPRLGRYGKGGKFIEGHNLPIAVLGVFLLWFGFFGFNGGSTLALNDKVPMIIANTTLAGAAGGISSMILSWYFFKVPKVEHLINGVVAGLVAICAGCNLFDEIYGLLVGFIAGILCVLSMRILDKLQIDDVIGAVPAHLVAGIWGTLAIAFFAPVESFAFATGRFEQFGIQFMGVIAVGAYSFTIIYAVMKVCGKIIDFRVSEDSERIGLNISEHGASSSLIELISQMDLQARSGDFSNKVSIEPETEAGHIATFYNTVLEKFNIESVRRQQAVDELYKLANYDSLTSLVNRRYFYDLTTKAIKRTKRSGKKLALLFLDLDGFKVVNDTLGHEAGDELLVQAAERGIETLRESDVMGRIGGDEFCIIVENVENVKDLESLAKKLIKNISATYHLRAAKANIGVSIGISVYDGASDEKMTTEHLMSMADQAMYKVKTGTKSNYRFFVPEE
;
A
#
# COMPACT_ATOMS: atom_id res chain seq x y z
N MET A 1 -41.11 15.01 -35.23
CA MET A 1 -40.33 15.33 -34.03
C MET A 1 -39.76 16.72 -34.22
N SER A 2 -39.99 17.64 -33.29
CA SER A 2 -39.44 19.00 -33.40
C SER A 2 -37.92 19.01 -33.33
N VAL A 3 -37.27 20.01 -33.92
CA VAL A 3 -35.82 20.18 -33.87
C VAL A 3 -35.37 20.34 -32.41
N ASP A 4 -36.19 20.97 -31.58
CA ASP A 4 -35.88 21.18 -30.16
C ASP A 4 -35.84 19.88 -29.36
N ILE A 5 -36.81 18.97 -29.57
CA ILE A 5 -36.81 17.65 -28.97
C ILE A 5 -35.52 16.90 -29.35
N MET A 6 -35.15 16.93 -30.64
CA MET A 6 -33.92 16.29 -31.10
C MET A 6 -32.67 16.90 -30.46
N TRP A 7 -32.65 18.24 -30.33
CA TRP A 7 -31.56 18.95 -29.65
C TRP A 7 -31.43 18.55 -28.19
N VAL A 8 -32.52 18.55 -27.43
CA VAL A 8 -32.51 18.17 -26.00
C VAL A 8 -32.09 16.72 -25.82
N LEU A 9 -32.54 15.78 -26.67
CA LEU A 9 -32.11 14.38 -26.61
C LEU A 9 -30.63 14.23 -26.96
N LEU A 10 -30.12 14.91 -27.99
CA LEU A 10 -28.71 14.90 -28.34
C LEU A 10 -27.86 15.43 -27.18
N CYS A 11 -28.27 16.55 -26.57
CA CYS A 11 -27.60 17.10 -25.39
C CYS A 11 -27.67 16.15 -24.20
N SER A 12 -28.78 15.44 -23.98
CA SER A 12 -28.88 14.41 -22.94
C SER A 12 -27.86 13.29 -23.13
N PHE A 13 -27.64 12.83 -24.37
CA PHE A 13 -26.63 11.83 -24.67
C PHE A 13 -25.20 12.35 -24.44
N MET A 14 -24.94 13.63 -24.79
CA MET A 14 -23.66 14.26 -24.49
C MET A 14 -23.41 14.34 -22.98
N VAL A 15 -24.41 14.70 -22.16
CA VAL A 15 -24.32 14.71 -20.71
C VAL A 15 -24.13 13.29 -20.16
N ALA A 16 -24.78 12.27 -20.71
CA ALA A 16 -24.57 10.88 -20.31
C ALA A 16 -23.11 10.43 -20.48
N VAL A 17 -22.40 10.93 -21.51
CA VAL A 17 -20.96 10.66 -21.71
C VAL A 17 -20.11 11.20 -20.53
N MET A 18 -20.59 12.20 -19.78
CA MET A 18 -19.89 12.67 -18.58
C MET A 18 -19.70 11.59 -17.53
N GLN A 19 -20.55 10.57 -17.47
CA GLN A 19 -20.38 9.45 -16.55
C GLN A 19 -19.10 8.64 -16.88
N ALA A 20 -18.83 8.42 -18.17
CA ALA A 20 -17.57 7.85 -18.61
C ALA A 20 -16.38 8.79 -18.31
N GLY A 21 -16.61 10.10 -18.46
CA GLY A 21 -15.63 11.13 -18.10
C GLY A 21 -15.24 11.09 -16.63
N PHE A 22 -16.22 11.06 -15.72
CA PHE A 22 -15.98 10.92 -14.28
C PHE A 22 -15.29 9.61 -13.95
N THR A 23 -15.75 8.49 -14.52
CA THR A 23 -15.11 7.19 -14.32
C THR A 23 -13.63 7.22 -14.71
N CYS A 24 -13.27 7.76 -15.86
CA CYS A 24 -11.89 7.90 -16.31
C CYS A 24 -11.08 8.84 -15.41
N LEU A 25 -11.65 10.00 -15.06
CA LEU A 25 -11.01 10.99 -14.21
C LEU A 25 -10.70 10.43 -12.83
N GLU A 26 -11.70 9.88 -12.16
CA GLU A 26 -11.61 9.39 -10.80
C GLU A 26 -10.72 8.15 -10.70
N THR A 27 -10.86 7.18 -11.62
CA THR A 27 -10.01 6.00 -11.65
C THR A 27 -8.55 6.37 -11.88
N GLY A 28 -8.28 7.36 -12.72
CA GLY A 28 -6.93 7.84 -12.98
C GLY A 28 -6.26 8.51 -11.76
N PHE A 29 -7.04 9.22 -10.93
CA PHE A 29 -6.54 9.93 -9.74
C PHE A 29 -6.37 9.05 -8.50
N VAL A 30 -6.98 7.87 -8.44
CA VAL A 30 -6.81 6.96 -7.31
C VAL A 30 -5.64 6.00 -7.53
N ARG A 31 -5.19 5.34 -6.46
CA ARG A 31 -4.22 4.24 -6.58
C ARG A 31 -4.85 3.04 -7.27
N SER A 32 -4.08 2.28 -8.06
CA SER A 32 -4.55 1.14 -8.86
C SER A 32 -5.37 0.12 -8.06
N LYS A 33 -5.01 -0.12 -6.80
CA LYS A 33 -5.71 -1.03 -5.87
C LYS A 33 -7.15 -0.59 -5.51
N ASN A 34 -7.59 0.61 -5.93
CA ASN A 34 -8.91 1.17 -5.66
C ASN A 34 -9.67 1.54 -6.94
N SER A 35 -9.06 1.39 -8.13
CA SER A 35 -9.62 1.86 -9.40
C SER A 35 -10.92 1.16 -9.79
N ILE A 36 -11.01 -0.16 -9.56
CA ILE A 36 -12.23 -0.94 -9.84
C ILE A 36 -13.36 -0.50 -8.89
N ASN A 37 -13.05 -0.31 -7.59
CA ASN A 37 -14.05 0.16 -6.63
C ASN A 37 -14.65 1.51 -7.03
N VAL A 38 -13.81 2.43 -7.51
CA VAL A 38 -14.26 3.75 -7.97
C VAL A 38 -15.12 3.63 -9.22
N ALA A 39 -14.70 2.86 -10.22
CA ALA A 39 -15.49 2.64 -11.44
C ALA A 39 -16.86 2.01 -11.14
N VAL A 40 -16.92 1.03 -10.23
CA VAL A 40 -18.17 0.41 -9.79
C VAL A 40 -19.06 1.41 -9.04
N LYS A 41 -18.48 2.29 -8.20
CA LYS A 41 -19.23 3.36 -7.52
C LYS A 41 -19.88 4.30 -8.51
N ASN A 42 -19.16 4.75 -9.54
CA ASN A 42 -19.71 5.63 -10.59
C ASN A 42 -20.84 4.97 -11.38
N LEU A 43 -20.75 3.66 -11.67
CA LEU A 43 -21.85 2.95 -12.32
C LEU A 43 -23.06 2.83 -11.40
N VAL A 44 -22.86 2.48 -10.15
CA VAL A 44 -23.95 2.24 -9.19
C VAL A 44 -24.63 3.54 -8.78
N ASP A 45 -23.88 4.65 -8.58
CA ASP A 45 -24.51 5.93 -8.26
C ASP A 45 -25.38 6.45 -9.41
N PHE A 46 -24.96 6.26 -10.64
CA PHE A 46 -25.77 6.57 -11.81
C PHE A 46 -27.07 5.73 -11.85
N CYS A 47 -26.97 4.41 -11.62
CA CYS A 47 -28.14 3.53 -11.54
C CYS A 47 -29.12 3.93 -10.43
N ILE A 48 -28.59 4.22 -9.23
CA ILE A 48 -29.39 4.64 -8.07
C ILE A 48 -30.06 6.00 -8.36
N SER A 49 -29.29 6.96 -8.84
CA SER A 49 -29.77 8.31 -9.12
C SER A 49 -30.85 8.29 -10.21
N CYS A 50 -30.65 7.57 -11.31
CA CYS A 50 -31.64 7.41 -12.35
C CYS A 50 -32.93 6.79 -11.81
N THR A 51 -32.83 5.73 -11.02
CA THR A 51 -33.99 5.06 -10.45
C THR A 51 -34.74 5.95 -9.47
N LEU A 52 -34.05 6.54 -8.51
CA LEU A 52 -34.66 7.34 -7.46
C LEU A 52 -35.20 8.67 -7.98
N PHE A 53 -34.49 9.28 -8.93
CA PHE A 53 -34.96 10.51 -9.56
C PHE A 53 -36.25 10.26 -10.39
N THR A 54 -36.34 9.12 -11.08
CA THR A 54 -37.56 8.73 -11.82
C THR A 54 -38.73 8.52 -10.87
N VAL A 55 -38.54 7.78 -9.78
CA VAL A 55 -39.64 7.38 -8.89
C VAL A 55 -40.14 8.54 -8.02
N VAL A 56 -39.24 9.39 -7.54
CA VAL A 56 -39.52 10.41 -6.53
C VAL A 56 -38.91 11.76 -6.88
N GLY A 57 -37.64 11.78 -7.29
CA GLY A 57 -36.85 13.02 -7.41
C GLY A 57 -37.43 14.02 -8.42
N PHE A 58 -37.88 13.54 -9.58
CA PHE A 58 -38.47 14.42 -10.60
C PHE A 58 -39.75 15.08 -10.10
N SER A 59 -40.61 14.34 -9.38
CA SER A 59 -41.81 14.90 -8.75
C SER A 59 -41.49 15.94 -7.67
N LEU A 60 -40.45 15.66 -6.84
CA LEU A 60 -40.01 16.63 -5.84
C LEU A 60 -39.42 17.90 -6.45
N MET A 61 -38.74 17.78 -7.60
CA MET A 61 -38.06 18.91 -8.24
C MET A 61 -39.00 19.75 -9.12
N PHE A 62 -39.84 19.12 -9.92
CA PHE A 62 -40.67 19.76 -10.96
C PHE A 62 -42.18 19.56 -10.79
N GLY A 63 -42.62 18.99 -9.66
CA GLY A 63 -44.03 18.88 -9.32
C GLY A 63 -44.62 20.21 -8.85
N GLU A 64 -45.94 20.21 -8.58
CA GLU A 64 -46.65 21.38 -8.02
C GLU A 64 -45.95 21.86 -6.74
N SER A 65 -45.57 23.13 -6.72
CA SER A 65 -44.80 23.70 -5.63
C SER A 65 -45.60 23.81 -4.34
N ARG A 66 -45.00 23.33 -3.24
CA ARG A 66 -45.49 23.52 -1.88
C ARG A 66 -44.68 24.60 -1.19
N TYR A 67 -45.24 25.76 -1.10
CA TYR A 67 -44.66 26.98 -0.49
C TYR A 67 -43.30 27.41 -1.10
N GLY A 68 -42.94 26.91 -2.27
CA GLY A 68 -41.66 27.20 -2.92
C GLY A 68 -40.49 26.31 -2.43
N PHE A 69 -40.74 25.36 -1.53
CA PHE A 69 -39.66 24.55 -0.94
C PHE A 69 -39.49 23.16 -1.54
N TYR A 70 -40.57 22.54 -2.01
CA TYR A 70 -40.51 21.25 -2.72
C TYR A 70 -41.75 21.08 -3.61
N GLY A 71 -41.58 20.27 -4.63
CA GLY A 71 -42.68 19.89 -5.51
C GLY A 71 -43.36 18.61 -5.08
N PHE A 72 -44.59 18.42 -5.48
CA PHE A 72 -45.29 17.15 -5.36
C PHE A 72 -46.22 16.95 -6.55
N ARG A 73 -46.10 15.78 -7.21
CA ARG A 73 -47.01 15.35 -8.27
C ARG A 73 -47.38 13.89 -8.00
N SER A 74 -48.63 13.59 -7.81
CA SER A 74 -49.09 12.26 -7.40
C SER A 74 -48.91 11.18 -8.47
N ASN A 75 -48.89 11.55 -9.76
CA ASN A 75 -48.73 10.61 -10.87
C ASN A 75 -47.82 11.22 -11.93
N PHE A 76 -46.59 10.72 -12.01
CA PHE A 76 -45.71 10.95 -13.15
C PHE A 76 -45.82 9.74 -14.08
N ASP A 77 -46.69 9.87 -15.09
CA ASP A 77 -46.91 8.84 -16.10
C ASP A 77 -46.19 9.22 -17.40
N LEU A 78 -45.10 8.52 -17.67
CA LEU A 78 -44.29 8.68 -18.88
C LEU A 78 -45.10 8.39 -20.16
N TYR A 79 -46.13 7.51 -20.10
CA TYR A 79 -46.89 7.09 -21.27
C TYR A 79 -47.95 8.09 -21.68
N SER A 80 -48.45 8.90 -20.73
CA SER A 80 -49.46 9.92 -21.00
C SER A 80 -48.88 11.33 -21.20
N THR A 81 -47.56 11.47 -21.15
CA THR A 81 -46.86 12.75 -21.21
C THR A 81 -46.39 13.08 -22.65
N SER A 82 -46.29 14.36 -23.00
CA SER A 82 -45.81 14.80 -24.32
C SER A 82 -44.32 14.43 -24.55
N ALA A 83 -43.90 14.34 -25.80
CA ALA A 83 -42.54 14.06 -26.17
C ALA A 83 -41.55 15.13 -25.66
N GLU A 84 -41.99 16.39 -25.58
CA GLU A 84 -41.24 17.52 -25.01
C GLU A 84 -40.94 17.26 -23.52
N ASN A 85 -41.96 16.91 -22.76
CA ASN A 85 -41.83 16.63 -21.34
C ASN A 85 -40.96 15.39 -21.07
N ILE A 86 -41.05 14.37 -21.92
CA ILE A 86 -40.18 13.19 -21.82
C ILE A 86 -38.71 13.57 -22.11
N SER A 87 -38.45 14.37 -23.14
CA SER A 87 -37.10 14.82 -23.46
C SER A 87 -36.51 15.70 -22.36
N PHE A 88 -37.30 16.61 -21.78
CA PHE A 88 -36.91 17.39 -20.61
C PHE A 88 -36.61 16.50 -19.40
N TYR A 89 -37.47 15.52 -19.10
CA TYR A 89 -37.24 14.57 -18.03
C TYR A 89 -35.92 13.80 -18.22
N ILE A 90 -35.63 13.28 -19.44
CA ILE A 90 -34.39 12.56 -19.73
C ILE A 90 -33.18 13.49 -19.52
N PHE A 91 -33.28 14.75 -19.95
CA PHE A 91 -32.22 15.73 -19.76
C PHE A 91 -31.93 15.97 -18.27
N GLN A 92 -32.95 16.21 -17.46
CA GLN A 92 -32.85 16.42 -16.02
C GLN A 92 -32.35 15.16 -15.27
N LEU A 93 -32.71 13.98 -15.77
CA LEU A 93 -32.21 12.71 -15.26
C LEU A 93 -30.68 12.60 -15.36
N MET A 94 -30.11 13.04 -16.49
CA MET A 94 -28.63 13.04 -16.68
C MET A 94 -27.94 14.01 -15.71
N PHE A 95 -28.57 15.14 -15.40
CA PHE A 95 -28.06 16.11 -14.43
C PHE A 95 -28.05 15.54 -12.99
N ALA A 96 -29.13 14.83 -12.63
CA ALA A 96 -29.22 14.15 -11.32
C ALA A 96 -28.10 13.11 -11.15
N GLY A 97 -27.81 12.31 -12.17
CA GLY A 97 -26.69 11.39 -12.21
C GLY A 97 -25.36 12.09 -12.04
N THR A 98 -25.15 13.19 -12.77
CA THR A 98 -23.92 13.99 -12.67
C THR A 98 -23.70 14.54 -11.26
N ALA A 99 -24.73 15.06 -10.62
CA ALA A 99 -24.65 15.59 -9.27
C ALA A 99 -24.26 14.52 -8.23
N ALA A 100 -24.77 13.29 -8.39
CA ALA A 100 -24.44 12.20 -7.48
C ALA A 100 -23.00 11.73 -7.61
N THR A 101 -22.49 11.62 -8.84
CA THR A 101 -21.15 11.11 -9.14
C THR A 101 -20.04 12.00 -8.57
N ILE A 102 -20.20 13.32 -8.54
CA ILE A 102 -19.19 14.27 -8.04
C ILE A 102 -18.69 13.90 -6.61
N ILE A 103 -19.55 13.33 -5.77
CA ILE A 103 -19.19 12.98 -4.39
C ILE A 103 -18.26 11.76 -4.35
N SER A 104 -18.39 10.85 -5.31
CA SER A 104 -17.62 9.60 -5.39
C SER A 104 -16.11 9.84 -5.27
N GLY A 105 -15.61 10.72 -6.11
CA GLY A 105 -14.19 11.02 -6.18
C GLY A 105 -13.60 11.61 -4.92
N ALA A 106 -14.33 12.50 -4.23
CA ALA A 106 -13.86 13.12 -3.00
C ALA A 106 -13.61 12.11 -1.86
N VAL A 107 -14.47 11.08 -1.74
CA VAL A 107 -14.43 10.08 -0.69
C VAL A 107 -13.73 8.77 -1.11
N ALA A 108 -13.14 8.75 -2.29
CA ALA A 108 -12.48 7.58 -2.86
C ALA A 108 -11.42 6.98 -1.91
N GLU A 109 -11.06 5.72 -2.14
CA GLU A 109 -10.02 4.95 -1.46
C GLU A 109 -10.27 4.56 0.01
N ARG A 110 -11.28 5.13 0.70
CA ARG A 110 -11.53 4.83 2.12
C ARG A 110 -13.00 4.74 2.51
N MET A 111 -13.93 5.10 1.61
CA MET A 111 -15.35 4.98 1.89
C MET A 111 -15.87 3.59 1.58
N LYS A 112 -16.55 2.97 2.54
CA LYS A 112 -17.26 1.69 2.38
C LYS A 112 -18.29 1.79 1.26
N PHE A 113 -18.42 0.74 0.45
CA PHE A 113 -19.37 0.71 -0.66
C PHE A 113 -20.81 0.86 -0.18
N SER A 114 -21.20 0.16 0.88
CA SER A 114 -22.53 0.28 1.50
C SER A 114 -22.82 1.69 2.03
N GLY A 115 -21.81 2.35 2.62
CA GLY A 115 -21.92 3.74 3.06
C GLY A 115 -22.10 4.71 1.88
N TYR A 116 -21.44 4.45 0.76
CA TYR A 116 -21.59 5.24 -0.45
C TYR A 116 -23.00 5.13 -1.05
N ILE A 117 -23.60 3.94 -1.04
CA ILE A 117 -25.01 3.74 -1.46
C ILE A 117 -25.97 4.63 -0.65
N ILE A 118 -25.81 4.69 0.67
CA ILE A 118 -26.62 5.55 1.54
C ILE A 118 -26.45 7.02 1.17
N LEU A 119 -25.21 7.44 0.94
CA LEU A 119 -24.88 8.82 0.58
C LEU A 119 -25.51 9.23 -0.75
N THR A 120 -25.38 8.40 -1.78
CA THR A 120 -25.99 8.60 -3.09
C THR A 120 -27.52 8.63 -3.01
N THR A 121 -28.11 7.74 -2.21
CA THR A 121 -29.56 7.74 -1.96
C THR A 121 -30.02 9.04 -1.31
N ALA A 122 -29.33 9.51 -0.29
CA ALA A 122 -29.66 10.79 0.37
C ALA A 122 -29.50 11.99 -0.58
N MET A 123 -28.46 12.00 -1.41
CA MET A 123 -28.24 13.03 -2.43
C MET A 123 -29.39 13.06 -3.43
N SER A 124 -29.79 11.90 -3.96
CA SER A 124 -30.79 11.77 -5.01
C SER A 124 -32.24 12.05 -4.55
N LEU A 125 -32.54 11.83 -3.27
CA LEU A 125 -33.89 12.00 -2.72
C LEU A 125 -34.07 13.28 -1.91
N MET A 126 -33.05 13.66 -1.11
CA MET A 126 -33.22 14.70 -0.10
C MET A 126 -32.52 16.00 -0.47
N VAL A 127 -31.44 15.97 -1.24
CA VAL A 127 -30.64 17.17 -1.48
C VAL A 127 -30.89 17.75 -2.87
N TYR A 128 -30.54 16.99 -3.92
CA TYR A 128 -30.58 17.48 -5.30
C TYR A 128 -31.96 17.95 -5.74
N PRO A 129 -33.04 17.16 -5.56
CA PRO A 129 -34.37 17.58 -6.02
C PRO A 129 -34.90 18.81 -5.29
N ILE A 130 -34.59 18.94 -4.00
CA ILE A 130 -35.08 20.06 -3.19
C ILE A 130 -34.35 21.35 -3.57
N CYS A 131 -33.03 21.33 -3.71
CA CYS A 131 -32.24 22.48 -4.15
C CYS A 131 -32.62 22.88 -5.60
N GLY A 132 -32.82 21.88 -6.46
CA GLY A 132 -33.28 22.12 -7.82
C GLY A 132 -34.68 22.74 -7.88
N HIS A 133 -35.60 22.31 -7.02
CA HIS A 133 -36.93 22.91 -6.89
C HIS A 133 -36.86 24.41 -6.53
N TRP A 134 -36.01 24.75 -5.56
CA TRP A 134 -35.86 26.15 -5.13
C TRP A 134 -35.48 27.10 -6.26
N ILE A 135 -34.74 26.61 -7.27
CA ILE A 135 -34.12 27.44 -8.30
C ILE A 135 -34.78 27.27 -9.66
N TRP A 136 -35.10 26.04 -10.07
CA TRP A 136 -35.51 25.71 -11.43
C TRP A 136 -37.01 25.36 -11.60
N ALA A 137 -37.73 25.17 -10.47
CA ALA A 137 -39.16 24.89 -10.59
C ALA A 137 -39.92 26.08 -11.12
N ASN A 138 -40.77 25.83 -12.14
CA ASN A 138 -41.67 26.78 -12.75
C ASN A 138 -43.05 26.15 -12.95
N ASP A 139 -44.07 26.99 -13.19
CA ASP A 139 -45.38 26.56 -13.59
C ASP A 139 -45.48 26.40 -15.14
N ASP A 140 -46.67 25.98 -15.61
CA ASP A 140 -46.91 25.75 -17.03
C ASP A 140 -46.84 27.07 -17.86
N ALA A 141 -46.90 28.23 -17.23
CA ALA A 141 -46.72 29.54 -17.84
C ALA A 141 -45.26 30.02 -17.84
N GLY A 142 -44.36 29.22 -17.26
CA GLY A 142 -42.94 29.54 -17.17
C GLY A 142 -42.56 30.46 -16.01
N ALA A 143 -43.49 30.77 -15.09
CA ALA A 143 -43.18 31.57 -13.91
C ALA A 143 -42.54 30.70 -12.82
N TYR A 144 -41.44 31.17 -12.21
CA TYR A 144 -40.77 30.48 -11.14
C TYR A 144 -41.69 30.20 -9.94
N THR A 145 -41.74 28.96 -9.51
CA THR A 145 -42.49 28.50 -8.35
C THR A 145 -41.60 28.20 -7.16
N GLY A 146 -40.32 27.89 -7.36
CA GLY A 146 -39.31 27.77 -6.32
C GLY A 146 -38.98 29.12 -5.69
N TRP A 147 -38.74 29.15 -4.36
CA TRP A 147 -38.56 30.39 -3.61
C TRP A 147 -37.36 31.22 -4.03
N LEU A 148 -36.22 30.57 -4.41
CA LEU A 148 -35.04 31.28 -4.91
C LEU A 148 -35.29 31.84 -6.32
N GLY A 149 -35.90 31.08 -7.21
CA GLY A 149 -36.26 31.56 -8.54
C GLY A 149 -37.21 32.78 -8.48
N ARG A 150 -38.18 32.76 -7.55
CA ARG A 150 -39.13 33.89 -7.35
C ARG A 150 -38.48 35.19 -6.93
N ILE A 151 -37.32 35.14 -6.23
CA ILE A 151 -36.59 36.35 -5.83
C ILE A 151 -35.52 36.76 -6.85
N GLY A 152 -35.41 36.06 -7.97
CA GLY A 152 -34.49 36.38 -9.06
C GLY A 152 -33.12 35.74 -8.95
N PHE A 153 -32.95 34.63 -8.17
CA PHE A 153 -31.73 33.84 -8.19
C PHE A 153 -31.57 33.20 -9.57
N MET A 154 -30.40 33.36 -10.14
CA MET A 154 -30.08 32.91 -11.50
C MET A 154 -29.01 31.82 -11.47
N ASP A 155 -29.32 30.69 -12.11
CA ASP A 155 -28.37 29.59 -12.34
C ASP A 155 -28.83 28.82 -13.59
N PHE A 156 -28.28 29.17 -14.76
CA PHE A 156 -28.76 28.72 -16.05
C PHE A 156 -28.65 27.22 -16.27
N ALA A 157 -27.46 26.68 -16.04
CA ALA A 157 -27.17 25.27 -16.28
C ALA A 157 -26.69 24.49 -15.04
N GLY A 158 -26.49 25.13 -13.87
CA GLY A 158 -26.27 24.39 -12.62
C GLY A 158 -24.92 24.56 -11.95
N SER A 159 -24.26 25.73 -12.08
CA SER A 159 -23.09 26.02 -11.20
C SER A 159 -23.41 25.80 -9.72
N THR A 160 -24.62 26.20 -9.29
CA THR A 160 -25.15 25.95 -7.94
C THR A 160 -25.88 24.63 -7.85
N VAL A 161 -26.95 24.42 -8.66
CA VAL A 161 -27.88 23.30 -8.54
C VAL A 161 -27.20 21.93 -8.65
N VAL A 162 -26.21 21.82 -9.51
CA VAL A 162 -25.49 20.57 -9.74
C VAL A 162 -24.16 20.56 -9.00
N HIS A 163 -23.30 21.51 -9.33
CA HIS A 163 -21.90 21.44 -8.92
C HIS A 163 -21.68 21.91 -7.48
N SER A 164 -22.22 23.07 -7.09
CA SER A 164 -22.06 23.57 -5.71
C SER A 164 -22.78 22.68 -4.70
N VAL A 165 -24.00 22.23 -5.01
CA VAL A 165 -24.77 21.26 -4.19
C VAL A 165 -23.93 19.98 -3.95
N ALA A 166 -23.45 19.35 -5.02
CA ALA A 166 -22.63 18.14 -4.91
C ALA A 166 -21.31 18.40 -4.17
N GLY A 167 -20.68 19.55 -4.41
CA GLY A 167 -19.44 19.94 -3.73
C GLY A 167 -19.62 20.19 -2.23
N TRP A 168 -20.74 20.76 -1.77
CA TRP A 168 -21.09 20.86 -0.35
C TRP A 168 -21.30 19.50 0.30
N CYS A 169 -21.98 18.58 -0.42
CA CYS A 169 -22.16 17.20 0.03
C CYS A 169 -20.82 16.47 0.13
N ALA A 170 -19.94 16.65 -0.86
CA ALA A 170 -18.59 16.09 -0.86
C ALA A 170 -17.76 16.62 0.33
N LEU A 171 -17.80 17.91 0.61
CA LEU A 171 -17.11 18.52 1.74
C LEU A 171 -17.60 17.96 3.09
N ALA A 172 -18.91 17.83 3.29
CA ALA A 172 -19.48 17.22 4.48
C ALA A 172 -19.01 15.78 4.67
N ALA A 173 -19.02 15.00 3.59
CA ALA A 173 -18.60 13.60 3.60
C ALA A 173 -17.10 13.45 3.91
N VAL A 174 -16.24 14.24 3.28
CA VAL A 174 -14.79 14.21 3.49
C VAL A 174 -14.40 14.58 4.92
N ILE A 175 -15.06 15.58 5.51
CA ILE A 175 -14.83 15.97 6.91
C ILE A 175 -15.17 14.83 7.87
N ILE A 176 -16.28 14.12 7.64
CA ILE A 176 -16.71 13.02 8.53
C ILE A 176 -15.83 11.79 8.38
N ILE A 177 -15.47 11.42 7.15
CA ILE A 177 -14.73 10.20 6.88
C ILE A 177 -13.25 10.33 7.25
N GLY A 178 -12.69 11.55 7.22
CA GLY A 178 -11.31 11.85 7.52
C GLY A 178 -10.34 11.53 6.36
N PRO A 179 -9.04 11.80 6.56
CA PRO A 179 -8.02 11.60 5.53
C PRO A 179 -7.63 10.13 5.35
N ARG A 180 -7.08 9.81 4.17
CA ARG A 180 -6.48 8.50 3.85
C ARG A 180 -5.27 8.20 4.74
N LEU A 181 -5.03 6.93 4.98
CA LEU A 181 -3.84 6.48 5.72
C LEU A 181 -2.56 6.95 5.01
N GLY A 182 -1.66 7.55 5.79
CA GLY A 182 -0.37 8.04 5.29
C GLY A 182 -0.42 9.34 4.48
N ARG A 183 -1.57 10.02 4.38
CA ARG A 183 -1.70 11.32 3.70
C ARG A 183 -1.12 12.47 4.52
N TYR A 184 -1.42 12.51 5.80
CA TYR A 184 -0.98 13.55 6.75
C TYR A 184 -0.32 12.94 7.97
N GLY A 185 0.23 13.77 8.85
CA GLY A 185 0.91 13.36 10.06
C GLY A 185 2.41 13.12 9.87
N LYS A 186 3.06 12.50 10.85
CA LYS A 186 4.51 12.27 10.83
C LYS A 186 4.89 11.26 9.73
N GLY A 187 5.60 11.73 8.72
CA GLY A 187 5.97 10.92 7.54
C GLY A 187 4.90 10.87 6.45
N GLY A 188 3.79 11.64 6.57
CA GLY A 188 2.75 11.71 5.55
C GLY A 188 3.26 12.28 4.24
N LYS A 189 2.72 11.75 3.13
CA LYS A 189 3.10 12.14 1.76
C LYS A 189 1.87 12.38 0.90
N PHE A 190 2.05 13.21 -0.13
CA PHE A 190 1.06 13.32 -1.18
C PHE A 190 0.87 11.94 -1.86
N ILE A 191 -0.37 11.55 -2.10
CA ILE A 191 -0.72 10.28 -2.73
C ILE A 191 -1.11 10.58 -4.17
N GLU A 192 -0.25 10.19 -5.11
CA GLU A 192 -0.45 10.42 -6.54
C GLU A 192 -1.40 9.37 -7.15
N GLY A 193 -2.12 9.80 -8.20
CA GLY A 193 -2.94 8.92 -9.02
C GLY A 193 -2.08 7.95 -9.84
N HIS A 194 -2.63 6.77 -10.13
CA HIS A 194 -1.87 5.74 -10.84
C HIS A 194 -1.86 5.90 -12.36
N ASN A 195 -2.83 6.62 -12.94
CA ASN A 195 -2.96 6.75 -14.41
C ASN A 195 -3.46 8.15 -14.80
N LEU A 196 -2.56 9.12 -14.75
CA LEU A 196 -2.88 10.50 -15.13
C LEU A 196 -3.32 10.66 -16.61
N PRO A 197 -2.79 9.90 -17.60
CA PRO A 197 -3.30 9.94 -18.97
C PRO A 197 -4.80 9.61 -19.08
N ILE A 198 -5.29 8.60 -18.32
CA ILE A 198 -6.72 8.28 -18.32
C ILE A 198 -7.55 9.39 -17.64
N ALA A 199 -6.98 10.03 -16.61
CA ALA A 199 -7.63 11.19 -15.99
C ALA A 199 -7.77 12.36 -16.97
N VAL A 200 -6.77 12.63 -17.80
CA VAL A 200 -6.83 13.64 -18.87
C VAL A 200 -7.90 13.29 -19.91
N LEU A 201 -7.97 12.01 -20.32
CA LEU A 201 -9.07 11.55 -21.21
C LEU A 201 -10.44 11.82 -20.58
N GLY A 202 -10.57 11.55 -19.27
CA GLY A 202 -11.78 11.87 -18.51
C GLY A 202 -12.19 13.34 -18.62
N VAL A 203 -11.23 14.27 -18.51
CA VAL A 203 -11.48 15.70 -18.67
C VAL A 203 -12.00 16.04 -20.08
N PHE A 204 -11.48 15.45 -21.14
CA PHE A 204 -11.98 15.68 -22.49
C PHE A 204 -13.41 15.15 -22.67
N LEU A 205 -13.74 14.01 -22.10
CA LEU A 205 -15.10 13.47 -22.10
C LEU A 205 -16.06 14.35 -21.29
N LEU A 206 -15.62 14.86 -20.14
CA LEU A 206 -16.38 15.85 -19.37
C LEU A 206 -16.60 17.13 -20.18
N TRP A 207 -15.55 17.66 -20.81
CA TRP A 207 -15.65 18.88 -21.64
C TRP A 207 -16.65 18.71 -22.76
N PHE A 208 -16.59 17.59 -23.47
CA PHE A 208 -17.58 17.24 -24.49
C PHE A 208 -18.99 17.21 -23.90
N GLY A 209 -19.19 16.62 -22.74
CA GLY A 209 -20.46 16.60 -22.03
C GLY A 209 -20.98 17.99 -21.65
N PHE A 210 -20.06 18.92 -21.27
CA PHE A 210 -20.43 20.29 -20.95
C PHE A 210 -21.00 21.07 -22.15
N PHE A 211 -20.70 20.68 -23.37
CA PHE A 211 -21.38 21.27 -24.52
C PHE A 211 -22.89 20.96 -24.53
N GLY A 212 -23.24 19.71 -24.25
CA GLY A 212 -24.62 19.30 -24.05
C GLY A 212 -25.26 19.86 -22.78
N PHE A 213 -24.46 19.89 -21.69
CA PHE A 213 -24.88 20.40 -20.38
C PHE A 213 -25.33 21.87 -20.47
N ASN A 214 -24.49 22.74 -21.02
CA ASN A 214 -24.75 24.17 -21.16
C ASN A 214 -25.63 24.48 -22.38
N GLY A 215 -25.31 23.92 -23.56
CA GLY A 215 -26.07 24.15 -24.78
C GLY A 215 -27.49 23.58 -24.73
N GLY A 216 -27.67 22.43 -24.06
CA GLY A 216 -28.98 21.81 -23.89
C GLY A 216 -29.91 22.55 -22.91
N SER A 217 -29.33 23.32 -21.97
CA SER A 217 -30.11 24.11 -21.00
C SER A 217 -30.93 25.23 -21.62
N THR A 218 -30.74 25.52 -22.91
CA THR A 218 -31.68 26.35 -23.70
C THR A 218 -33.03 25.68 -23.93
N LEU A 219 -33.11 24.35 -23.79
CA LEU A 219 -34.25 23.49 -24.12
C LEU A 219 -34.74 23.61 -25.57
N ALA A 220 -34.07 24.37 -26.42
CA ALA A 220 -34.35 24.60 -27.82
C ALA A 220 -33.08 24.89 -28.61
N LEU A 221 -32.99 24.48 -29.86
CA LEU A 221 -31.92 24.87 -30.77
C LEU A 221 -32.16 26.29 -31.30
N ASN A 222 -31.53 27.28 -30.68
CA ASN A 222 -31.70 28.69 -30.98
C ASN A 222 -30.35 29.43 -31.19
N ASP A 223 -30.43 30.71 -31.56
CA ASP A 223 -29.25 31.53 -31.89
C ASP A 223 -28.29 31.78 -30.73
N LYS A 224 -28.68 31.47 -29.48
CA LYS A 224 -27.79 31.57 -28.30
C LYS A 224 -26.86 30.39 -28.16
N VAL A 225 -27.20 29.21 -28.69
CA VAL A 225 -26.45 27.97 -28.54
C VAL A 225 -24.99 28.10 -28.96
N PRO A 226 -24.62 28.70 -30.13
CA PRO A 226 -23.24 28.86 -30.52
C PRO A 226 -22.39 29.67 -29.52
N MET A 227 -22.96 30.76 -28.96
CA MET A 227 -22.29 31.58 -27.97
C MET A 227 -22.09 30.83 -26.63
N ILE A 228 -23.10 30.07 -26.20
CA ILE A 228 -23.02 29.23 -25.00
C ILE A 228 -21.87 28.21 -25.13
N ILE A 229 -21.74 27.54 -26.26
CA ILE A 229 -20.68 26.58 -26.54
C ILE A 229 -19.32 27.28 -26.59
N ALA A 230 -19.22 28.47 -27.22
CA ALA A 230 -18.00 29.26 -27.22
C ALA A 230 -17.56 29.67 -25.82
N ASN A 231 -18.46 30.23 -25.01
CA ASN A 231 -18.21 30.62 -23.64
C ASN A 231 -17.78 29.43 -22.79
N THR A 232 -18.43 28.27 -22.95
CA THR A 232 -18.04 27.01 -22.27
C THR A 232 -16.63 26.61 -22.62
N THR A 233 -16.27 26.68 -23.91
CA THR A 233 -14.91 26.34 -24.39
C THR A 233 -13.86 27.28 -23.83
N LEU A 234 -14.11 28.59 -23.91
CA LEU A 234 -13.19 29.62 -23.45
C LEU A 234 -12.96 29.57 -21.94
N ALA A 235 -14.02 29.36 -21.17
CA ALA A 235 -13.92 29.26 -19.71
C ALA A 235 -13.13 28.03 -19.26
N GLY A 236 -13.36 26.87 -19.86
CA GLY A 236 -12.57 25.66 -19.59
C GLY A 236 -11.09 25.84 -19.91
N ALA A 237 -10.77 26.39 -21.08
CA ALA A 237 -9.40 26.67 -21.50
C ALA A 237 -8.71 27.69 -20.59
N ALA A 238 -9.39 28.78 -20.25
CA ALA A 238 -8.86 29.82 -19.37
C ALA A 238 -8.61 29.32 -17.94
N GLY A 239 -9.50 28.48 -17.42
CA GLY A 239 -9.36 27.82 -16.12
C GLY A 239 -8.14 26.88 -16.07
N GLY A 240 -7.92 26.10 -17.12
CA GLY A 240 -6.74 25.27 -17.28
C GLY A 240 -5.44 26.07 -17.35
N ILE A 241 -5.42 27.14 -18.15
CA ILE A 241 -4.24 28.00 -18.27
C ILE A 241 -3.88 28.69 -16.95
N SER A 242 -4.87 29.30 -16.29
CA SER A 242 -4.66 30.03 -15.04
C SER A 242 -4.21 29.12 -13.91
N SER A 243 -4.79 27.94 -13.79
CA SER A 243 -4.38 26.91 -12.81
C SER A 243 -2.98 26.39 -13.09
N MET A 244 -2.61 26.18 -14.37
CA MET A 244 -1.25 25.78 -14.76
C MET A 244 -0.23 26.84 -14.37
N ILE A 245 -0.48 28.11 -14.68
CA ILE A 245 0.42 29.23 -14.34
C ILE A 245 0.62 29.32 -12.84
N LEU A 246 -0.47 29.27 -12.07
CA LEU A 246 -0.41 29.37 -10.61
C LEU A 246 0.24 28.14 -9.97
N SER A 247 -0.01 26.96 -10.50
CA SER A 247 0.67 25.73 -10.10
C SER A 247 2.17 25.81 -10.33
N TRP A 248 2.57 26.30 -11.49
CA TRP A 248 3.98 26.48 -11.84
C TRP A 248 4.68 27.47 -10.90
N TYR A 249 4.01 28.57 -10.58
CA TYR A 249 4.52 29.55 -9.62
C TYR A 249 4.79 28.93 -8.24
N PHE A 250 3.84 28.15 -7.71
CA PHE A 250 3.96 27.59 -6.36
C PHE A 250 4.86 26.36 -6.25
N PHE A 251 4.85 25.49 -7.26
CA PHE A 251 5.49 24.18 -7.19
C PHE A 251 6.71 24.04 -8.10
N LYS A 252 7.05 25.07 -8.87
CA LYS A 252 8.14 25.08 -9.88
C LYS A 252 7.96 24.11 -11.04
N VAL A 253 6.94 23.30 -11.02
CA VAL A 253 6.46 22.44 -12.11
C VAL A 253 4.93 22.53 -12.18
N PRO A 254 4.33 22.46 -13.38
CA PRO A 254 2.88 22.42 -13.49
C PRO A 254 2.38 21.04 -13.04
N LYS A 255 1.66 20.99 -11.91
CA LYS A 255 1.04 19.76 -11.44
C LYS A 255 -0.15 19.38 -12.31
N VAL A 256 -0.19 18.13 -12.75
CA VAL A 256 -1.24 17.63 -13.66
C VAL A 256 -2.61 17.73 -13.00
N GLU A 257 -2.71 17.43 -11.71
CA GLU A 257 -3.95 17.51 -10.95
C GLU A 257 -4.52 18.94 -10.90
N HIS A 258 -3.66 19.95 -10.81
CA HIS A 258 -4.09 21.34 -10.82
C HIS A 258 -4.61 21.76 -12.19
N LEU A 259 -3.94 21.34 -13.27
CA LEU A 259 -4.37 21.64 -14.63
C LEU A 259 -5.73 21.02 -14.93
N ILE A 260 -5.89 19.72 -14.63
CA ILE A 260 -7.14 18.97 -14.80
C ILE A 260 -8.28 19.66 -14.03
N ASN A 261 -8.09 19.90 -12.73
CA ASN A 261 -9.13 20.52 -11.90
C ASN A 261 -9.41 21.98 -12.30
N GLY A 262 -8.39 22.70 -12.81
CA GLY A 262 -8.57 24.05 -13.33
C GLY A 262 -9.45 24.12 -14.57
N VAL A 263 -9.32 23.15 -15.48
CA VAL A 263 -10.21 23.02 -16.64
C VAL A 263 -11.64 22.77 -16.18
N VAL A 264 -11.84 21.77 -15.28
CA VAL A 264 -13.16 21.45 -14.74
C VAL A 264 -13.76 22.65 -14.00
N ALA A 265 -12.96 23.36 -13.19
CA ALA A 265 -13.41 24.56 -12.48
C ALA A 265 -13.89 25.67 -13.43
N GLY A 266 -13.21 25.88 -14.56
CA GLY A 266 -13.64 26.82 -15.60
C GLY A 266 -14.98 26.40 -16.22
N LEU A 267 -15.12 25.11 -16.56
CA LEU A 267 -16.36 24.54 -17.11
C LEU A 267 -17.53 24.64 -16.12
N VAL A 268 -17.29 24.41 -14.85
CA VAL A 268 -18.29 24.52 -13.77
C VAL A 268 -18.72 25.97 -13.52
N ALA A 269 -17.76 26.89 -13.46
CA ALA A 269 -18.06 28.28 -13.17
C ALA A 269 -18.92 28.95 -14.24
N ILE A 270 -18.70 28.57 -15.50
CA ILE A 270 -19.43 29.18 -16.61
C ILE A 270 -20.91 28.76 -16.67
N CYS A 271 -21.31 27.63 -16.08
CA CYS A 271 -22.64 27.06 -16.19
C CYS A 271 -23.76 28.01 -15.74
N ALA A 272 -23.50 28.84 -14.70
CA ALA A 272 -24.56 29.75 -14.19
C ALA A 272 -24.96 30.85 -15.18
N GLY A 273 -24.03 31.32 -16.02
CA GLY A 273 -24.26 32.48 -16.85
C GLY A 273 -23.74 32.41 -18.30
N CYS A 274 -23.45 31.20 -18.80
CA CYS A 274 -22.91 31.02 -20.16
C CYS A 274 -23.81 31.60 -21.28
N ASN A 275 -25.10 31.75 -21.01
CA ASN A 275 -26.08 32.33 -21.90
C ASN A 275 -26.19 33.86 -21.80
N LEU A 276 -25.49 34.48 -20.84
CA LEU A 276 -25.58 35.91 -20.51
C LEU A 276 -24.26 36.66 -20.73
N PHE A 277 -23.16 35.96 -20.58
CA PHE A 277 -21.81 36.56 -20.69
C PHE A 277 -21.43 36.72 -22.18
N ASP A 278 -20.72 37.80 -22.48
CA ASP A 278 -19.93 37.86 -23.70
C ASP A 278 -18.65 37.01 -23.57
N GLU A 279 -17.92 36.80 -24.66
CA GLU A 279 -16.76 35.92 -24.71
C GLU A 279 -15.63 36.36 -23.78
N ILE A 280 -15.43 37.68 -23.56
CA ILE A 280 -14.39 38.21 -22.67
C ILE A 280 -14.72 37.87 -21.21
N TYR A 281 -15.99 38.07 -20.82
CA TYR A 281 -16.41 37.73 -19.46
C TYR A 281 -16.47 36.22 -19.24
N GLY A 282 -16.84 35.43 -20.24
CA GLY A 282 -16.74 33.98 -20.19
C GLY A 282 -15.31 33.51 -19.91
N LEU A 283 -14.33 34.09 -20.61
CA LEU A 283 -12.93 33.82 -20.40
C LEU A 283 -12.45 34.24 -19.00
N LEU A 284 -12.87 35.43 -18.51
CA LEU A 284 -12.51 35.93 -17.18
C LEU A 284 -13.08 35.05 -16.06
N VAL A 285 -14.34 34.61 -16.20
CA VAL A 285 -14.99 33.71 -15.23
C VAL A 285 -14.19 32.41 -15.09
N GLY A 286 -13.81 31.81 -16.21
CA GLY A 286 -12.97 30.60 -16.22
C GLY A 286 -11.58 30.85 -15.65
N PHE A 287 -10.92 31.95 -16.01
CA PHE A 287 -9.60 32.29 -15.53
C PHE A 287 -9.55 32.44 -14.00
N ILE A 288 -10.51 33.14 -13.42
CA ILE A 288 -10.61 33.32 -11.97
C ILE A 288 -10.95 31.98 -11.29
N ALA A 289 -11.82 31.16 -11.89
CA ALA A 289 -12.17 29.84 -11.38
C ALA A 289 -10.92 28.93 -11.24
N GLY A 290 -10.03 28.91 -12.23
CA GLY A 290 -8.79 28.14 -12.17
C GLY A 290 -7.84 28.60 -11.04
N ILE A 291 -7.73 29.92 -10.82
CA ILE A 291 -6.98 30.48 -9.69
C ILE A 291 -7.59 30.02 -8.37
N LEU A 292 -8.90 30.20 -8.19
CA LEU A 292 -9.61 29.82 -6.95
C LEU A 292 -9.52 28.33 -6.68
N CYS A 293 -9.55 27.50 -7.72
CA CYS A 293 -9.38 26.06 -7.61
C CYS A 293 -8.02 25.71 -6.99
N VAL A 294 -6.91 26.21 -7.51
CA VAL A 294 -5.57 25.92 -6.96
C VAL A 294 -5.41 26.46 -5.54
N LEU A 295 -5.93 27.66 -5.27
CA LEU A 295 -5.85 28.25 -3.92
C LEU A 295 -6.67 27.43 -2.90
N SER A 296 -7.86 26.99 -3.27
CA SER A 296 -8.71 26.18 -2.38
C SER A 296 -8.16 24.77 -2.18
N MET A 297 -7.55 24.13 -3.19
CA MET A 297 -6.80 22.87 -3.00
C MET A 297 -5.72 23.04 -1.92
N ARG A 298 -4.95 24.12 -1.96
CA ARG A 298 -3.92 24.40 -0.94
C ARG A 298 -4.50 24.69 0.45
N ILE A 299 -5.66 25.34 0.52
CA ILE A 299 -6.36 25.59 1.80
C ILE A 299 -6.82 24.26 2.40
N LEU A 300 -7.47 23.40 1.62
CA LEU A 300 -7.91 22.07 2.08
C LEU A 300 -6.72 21.24 2.56
N ASP A 301 -5.60 21.26 1.82
CA ASP A 301 -4.38 20.56 2.22
C ASP A 301 -3.81 21.06 3.56
N LYS A 302 -3.78 22.38 3.79
CA LYS A 302 -3.39 22.98 5.07
C LYS A 302 -4.34 22.60 6.22
N LEU A 303 -5.63 22.50 5.93
CA LEU A 303 -6.65 22.08 6.90
C LEU A 303 -6.68 20.56 7.11
N GLN A 304 -5.82 19.81 6.41
CA GLN A 304 -5.77 18.34 6.42
C GLN A 304 -7.10 17.68 6.01
N ILE A 305 -7.84 18.34 5.11
CA ILE A 305 -9.05 17.80 4.48
C ILE A 305 -8.62 17.09 3.19
N ASP A 306 -8.70 15.76 3.19
CA ASP A 306 -8.22 14.92 2.09
C ASP A 306 -9.32 14.69 1.06
N ASP A 307 -9.45 15.62 0.14
CA ASP A 307 -10.26 15.49 -1.07
C ASP A 307 -9.39 14.83 -2.17
N VAL A 308 -9.73 13.58 -2.53
CA VAL A 308 -8.82 12.72 -3.32
C VAL A 308 -8.56 13.28 -4.71
N ILE A 309 -9.62 13.74 -5.37
CA ILE A 309 -9.56 14.19 -6.77
C ILE A 309 -9.65 15.71 -6.92
N GLY A 310 -9.88 16.44 -5.83
CA GLY A 310 -10.10 17.89 -5.89
C GLY A 310 -11.54 18.28 -6.28
N ALA A 311 -12.53 17.44 -5.94
CA ALA A 311 -13.94 17.71 -6.25
C ALA A 311 -14.47 18.97 -5.58
N VAL A 312 -14.11 19.23 -4.32
CA VAL A 312 -14.53 20.44 -3.59
C VAL A 312 -13.98 21.72 -4.27
N PRO A 313 -12.71 21.86 -4.60
CA PRO A 313 -12.18 23.00 -5.37
C PRO A 313 -12.84 23.17 -6.73
N ALA A 314 -12.98 22.10 -7.49
CA ALA A 314 -13.46 22.14 -8.86
C ALA A 314 -14.96 22.38 -8.98
N HIS A 315 -15.76 21.88 -8.03
CA HIS A 315 -17.23 21.96 -8.11
C HIS A 315 -17.83 22.93 -7.08
N LEU A 316 -17.42 22.88 -5.81
CA LEU A 316 -17.97 23.79 -4.81
C LEU A 316 -17.49 25.22 -5.01
N VAL A 317 -16.15 25.40 -4.97
CA VAL A 317 -15.57 26.76 -5.01
C VAL A 317 -15.81 27.42 -6.36
N ALA A 318 -15.63 26.68 -7.45
CA ALA A 318 -15.90 27.19 -8.79
C ALA A 318 -17.39 27.42 -9.03
N GLY A 319 -18.27 26.56 -8.49
CA GLY A 319 -19.73 26.74 -8.60
C GLY A 319 -20.22 27.99 -7.85
N ILE A 320 -19.73 28.23 -6.64
CA ILE A 320 -20.00 29.48 -5.89
C ILE A 320 -19.54 30.68 -6.70
N TRP A 321 -18.30 30.66 -7.20
CA TRP A 321 -17.76 31.75 -8.00
C TRP A 321 -18.59 32.00 -9.25
N GLY A 322 -18.93 30.96 -10.03
CA GLY A 322 -19.70 31.12 -11.25
C GLY A 322 -21.09 31.71 -11.01
N THR A 323 -21.73 31.32 -9.93
CA THR A 323 -23.03 31.89 -9.52
C THR A 323 -22.91 33.36 -9.13
N LEU A 324 -21.92 33.73 -8.35
CA LEU A 324 -21.68 35.13 -7.96
C LEU A 324 -21.22 35.99 -9.14
N ALA A 325 -20.53 35.41 -10.12
CA ALA A 325 -20.04 36.12 -11.32
C ALA A 325 -21.18 36.74 -12.15
N ILE A 326 -22.40 36.20 -12.07
CA ILE A 326 -23.59 36.78 -12.73
C ILE A 326 -23.78 38.24 -12.33
N ALA A 327 -23.68 38.55 -11.05
CA ALA A 327 -23.88 39.91 -10.56
C ALA A 327 -22.82 40.91 -11.09
N PHE A 328 -21.62 40.40 -11.40
CA PHE A 328 -20.53 41.26 -11.89
C PHE A 328 -20.51 41.42 -13.40
N PHE A 329 -20.86 40.37 -14.16
CA PHE A 329 -20.58 40.32 -15.59
C PHE A 329 -21.82 40.19 -16.47
N ALA A 330 -22.99 39.73 -15.96
CA ALA A 330 -24.21 39.67 -16.77
C ALA A 330 -24.74 41.07 -17.05
N PRO A 331 -25.43 41.30 -18.19
CA PRO A 331 -26.16 42.54 -18.47
C PRO A 331 -27.19 42.82 -17.37
N VAL A 332 -27.28 44.08 -16.92
CA VAL A 332 -28.23 44.44 -15.83
C VAL A 332 -29.68 44.23 -16.29
N GLU A 333 -29.94 44.38 -17.57
CA GLU A 333 -31.24 44.17 -18.23
C GLU A 333 -31.73 42.71 -18.15
N SER A 334 -30.81 41.77 -17.87
CA SER A 334 -31.15 40.35 -17.67
C SER A 334 -31.66 40.03 -16.27
N PHE A 335 -31.51 40.95 -15.31
CA PHE A 335 -31.96 40.75 -13.94
C PHE A 335 -33.48 40.87 -13.85
N ALA A 336 -34.13 39.77 -13.41
CA ALA A 336 -35.60 39.73 -13.40
C ALA A 336 -36.23 40.64 -12.33
N PHE A 337 -35.57 40.84 -11.20
CA PHE A 337 -36.13 41.54 -10.04
C PHE A 337 -35.17 42.57 -9.44
N ALA A 338 -33.87 42.39 -9.60
CA ALA A 338 -32.86 43.29 -9.04
C ALA A 338 -32.77 44.57 -9.87
N THR A 339 -32.68 45.70 -9.19
CA THR A 339 -32.57 47.05 -9.81
C THR A 339 -31.12 47.36 -10.18
N GLY A 340 -30.18 46.53 -9.77
CA GLY A 340 -28.75 46.70 -10.09
C GLY A 340 -27.88 45.56 -9.60
N ARG A 341 -26.57 45.65 -9.90
CA ARG A 341 -25.57 44.61 -9.65
C ARG A 341 -25.43 44.26 -8.14
N PHE A 342 -25.55 45.25 -7.28
CA PHE A 342 -25.39 45.03 -5.83
C PHE A 342 -26.56 44.22 -5.25
N GLU A 343 -27.76 44.49 -5.69
CA GLU A 343 -28.95 43.73 -5.29
C GLU A 343 -28.91 42.33 -5.86
N GLN A 344 -28.54 42.15 -7.12
CA GLN A 344 -28.33 40.83 -7.72
C GLN A 344 -27.24 40.04 -7.00
N PHE A 345 -26.13 40.67 -6.59
CA PHE A 345 -25.10 40.03 -5.76
C PHE A 345 -25.70 39.52 -4.44
N GLY A 346 -26.50 40.32 -3.77
CA GLY A 346 -27.20 39.92 -2.53
C GLY A 346 -28.09 38.70 -2.71
N ILE A 347 -28.85 38.66 -3.81
CA ILE A 347 -29.72 37.52 -4.18
C ILE A 347 -28.87 36.26 -4.43
N GLN A 348 -27.82 36.35 -5.25
CA GLN A 348 -26.93 35.22 -5.56
C GLN A 348 -26.21 34.72 -4.31
N PHE A 349 -25.70 35.63 -3.49
CA PHE A 349 -24.99 35.28 -2.24
C PHE A 349 -25.93 34.57 -1.24
N MET A 350 -27.17 35.09 -1.05
CA MET A 350 -28.18 34.46 -0.19
C MET A 350 -28.52 33.04 -0.70
N GLY A 351 -28.74 32.86 -2.00
CA GLY A 351 -29.03 31.55 -2.57
C GLY A 351 -27.89 30.57 -2.39
N VAL A 352 -26.65 30.99 -2.65
CA VAL A 352 -25.42 30.15 -2.43
C VAL A 352 -25.32 29.70 -0.98
N ILE A 353 -25.56 30.61 -0.01
CA ILE A 353 -25.51 30.28 1.43
C ILE A 353 -26.66 29.32 1.79
N ALA A 354 -27.86 29.57 1.34
CA ALA A 354 -29.04 28.75 1.65
C ALA A 354 -28.89 27.31 1.13
N VAL A 355 -28.49 27.18 -0.14
CA VAL A 355 -28.25 25.89 -0.77
C VAL A 355 -27.07 25.17 -0.09
N GLY A 356 -26.01 25.90 0.22
CA GLY A 356 -24.83 25.34 0.90
C GLY A 356 -25.14 24.83 2.30
N ALA A 357 -25.82 25.66 3.10
CA ALA A 357 -26.22 25.28 4.45
C ALA A 357 -27.14 24.04 4.45
N TYR A 358 -28.10 24.00 3.55
CA TYR A 358 -29.00 22.85 3.41
C TYR A 358 -28.24 21.59 2.99
N SER A 359 -27.51 21.64 1.88
CA SER A 359 -26.83 20.47 1.31
C SER A 359 -25.81 19.88 2.28
N PHE A 360 -24.97 20.75 2.89
CA PHE A 360 -23.99 20.32 3.87
C PHE A 360 -24.65 19.70 5.12
N THR A 361 -25.68 20.39 5.68
CA THR A 361 -26.34 19.94 6.91
C THR A 361 -27.05 18.60 6.72
N ILE A 362 -27.76 18.40 5.62
CA ILE A 362 -28.48 17.14 5.36
C ILE A 362 -27.50 15.98 5.26
N ILE A 363 -26.45 16.09 4.45
CA ILE A 363 -25.47 15.01 4.32
C ILE A 363 -24.70 14.77 5.62
N TYR A 364 -24.31 15.85 6.31
CA TYR A 364 -23.67 15.74 7.62
C TYR A 364 -24.57 15.00 8.63
N ALA A 365 -25.85 15.35 8.69
CA ALA A 365 -26.83 14.70 9.57
C ALA A 365 -27.05 13.23 9.21
N VAL A 366 -27.26 12.94 7.91
CA VAL A 366 -27.43 11.56 7.42
C VAL A 366 -26.23 10.71 7.81
N MET A 367 -25.02 11.18 7.55
CA MET A 367 -23.81 10.42 7.90
C MET A 367 -23.63 10.27 9.40
N LYS A 368 -23.97 11.24 10.22
CA LYS A 368 -23.89 11.14 11.69
C LYS A 368 -24.95 10.20 12.26
N VAL A 369 -26.16 10.21 11.72
CA VAL A 369 -27.26 9.34 12.17
C VAL A 369 -27.02 7.89 11.73
N CYS A 370 -26.80 7.67 10.43
CA CYS A 370 -26.56 6.34 9.89
C CYS A 370 -25.20 5.76 10.38
N GLY A 371 -24.23 6.61 10.67
CA GLY A 371 -22.93 6.22 11.22
C GLY A 371 -22.96 5.61 12.63
N LYS A 372 -24.13 5.65 13.29
CA LYS A 372 -24.36 4.90 14.56
C LYS A 372 -24.66 3.42 14.31
N ILE A 373 -25.01 3.06 13.07
CA ILE A 373 -25.43 1.71 12.68
C ILE A 373 -24.46 1.10 11.69
N ILE A 374 -23.94 1.90 10.77
CA ILE A 374 -23.07 1.47 9.66
C ILE A 374 -21.84 2.36 9.61
N ASP A 375 -20.65 1.74 9.65
CA ASP A 375 -19.40 2.45 9.44
C ASP A 375 -19.30 2.92 7.99
N PHE A 376 -19.12 4.22 7.79
CA PHE A 376 -18.88 4.79 6.46
C PHE A 376 -17.45 4.59 5.97
N ARG A 377 -16.49 4.42 6.88
CA ARG A 377 -15.09 4.18 6.55
C ARG A 377 -14.77 2.69 6.64
N VAL A 378 -13.96 2.20 5.72
CA VAL A 378 -13.40 0.84 5.77
C VAL A 378 -12.37 0.72 6.91
N SER A 379 -12.06 -0.51 7.33
CA SER A 379 -10.99 -0.76 8.30
C SER A 379 -9.63 -0.34 7.73
N GLU A 380 -8.66 -0.10 8.61
CA GLU A 380 -7.28 0.23 8.18
C GLU A 380 -6.68 -0.88 7.31
N ASP A 381 -6.93 -2.15 7.64
CA ASP A 381 -6.44 -3.28 6.85
C ASP A 381 -7.05 -3.31 5.46
N SER A 382 -8.37 -3.08 5.34
CA SER A 382 -9.05 -2.95 4.05
C SER A 382 -8.49 -1.79 3.22
N GLU A 383 -8.19 -0.64 3.84
CA GLU A 383 -7.57 0.50 3.15
C GLU A 383 -6.14 0.20 2.70
N ARG A 384 -5.38 -0.62 3.48
CA ARG A 384 -4.03 -1.07 3.12
C ARG A 384 -4.04 -2.06 1.96
N ILE A 385 -4.90 -3.06 2.02
CA ILE A 385 -5.07 -4.07 0.96
C ILE A 385 -5.58 -3.40 -0.33
N GLY A 386 -6.57 -2.53 -0.21
CA GLY A 386 -7.24 -1.84 -1.31
C GLY A 386 -8.67 -2.29 -1.48
N LEU A 387 -9.52 -1.34 -1.92
CA LEU A 387 -10.98 -1.52 -1.98
C LEU A 387 -11.42 -2.40 -3.16
N ASN A 388 -10.58 -2.60 -4.17
CA ASN A 388 -10.87 -3.57 -5.23
C ASN A 388 -11.07 -4.97 -4.65
N ILE A 389 -10.16 -5.38 -3.77
CA ILE A 389 -10.20 -6.70 -3.13
C ILE A 389 -11.20 -6.71 -1.97
N SER A 390 -11.07 -5.75 -1.04
CA SER A 390 -11.82 -5.77 0.21
C SER A 390 -13.33 -5.54 0.06
N GLU A 391 -13.76 -4.82 -0.97
CA GLU A 391 -15.19 -4.49 -1.20
C GLU A 391 -15.81 -5.29 -2.35
N HIS A 392 -15.01 -5.76 -3.33
CA HIS A 392 -15.53 -6.41 -4.53
C HIS A 392 -14.91 -7.79 -4.81
N GLY A 393 -13.89 -8.22 -4.03
CA GLY A 393 -13.15 -9.44 -4.33
C GLY A 393 -12.43 -9.40 -5.69
N ALA A 394 -12.29 -8.21 -6.28
CA ALA A 394 -11.70 -8.01 -7.61
C ALA A 394 -10.21 -7.67 -7.47
N SER A 395 -9.36 -8.44 -8.19
CA SER A 395 -7.93 -8.22 -8.26
C SER A 395 -7.49 -8.02 -9.70
N SER A 396 -6.41 -7.28 -9.91
CA SER A 396 -5.67 -7.32 -11.18
C SER A 396 -4.43 -8.18 -10.98
N SER A 397 -3.98 -8.86 -12.03
CA SER A 397 -2.77 -9.70 -12.01
C SER A 397 -1.54 -8.96 -11.47
N LEU A 398 -1.43 -7.65 -11.71
CA LEU A 398 -0.34 -6.84 -11.15
C LEU A 398 -0.45 -6.65 -9.62
N ILE A 399 -1.66 -6.41 -9.10
CA ILE A 399 -1.88 -6.26 -7.64
C ILE A 399 -1.64 -7.59 -6.94
N GLU A 400 -2.06 -8.69 -7.54
CA GLU A 400 -1.83 -10.03 -7.02
C GLU A 400 -0.34 -10.36 -6.96
N LEU A 401 0.42 -10.03 -8.03
CA LEU A 401 1.86 -10.14 -8.04
C LEU A 401 2.52 -9.36 -6.90
N ILE A 402 2.19 -8.07 -6.78
CA ILE A 402 2.75 -7.21 -5.74
C ILE A 402 2.43 -7.78 -4.35
N SER A 403 1.22 -8.28 -4.13
CA SER A 403 0.80 -8.87 -2.85
C SER A 403 1.60 -10.13 -2.51
N GLN A 404 1.85 -11.03 -3.48
CA GLN A 404 2.68 -12.22 -3.30
C GLN A 404 4.13 -11.84 -3.00
N MET A 405 4.69 -10.86 -3.72
CA MET A 405 6.05 -10.36 -3.49
C MET A 405 6.20 -9.71 -2.10
N ASP A 406 5.21 -8.91 -1.66
CA ASP A 406 5.23 -8.29 -0.32
C ASP A 406 5.14 -9.34 0.80
N LEU A 407 4.33 -10.36 0.62
CA LEU A 407 4.23 -11.49 1.56
C LEU A 407 5.57 -12.21 1.70
N GLN A 408 6.24 -12.54 0.59
CA GLN A 408 7.57 -13.17 0.59
C GLN A 408 8.62 -12.27 1.25
N ALA A 409 8.61 -10.97 0.94
CA ALA A 409 9.54 -10.01 1.53
C ALA A 409 9.37 -9.89 3.07
N ARG A 410 8.13 -9.93 3.57
CA ARG A 410 7.84 -9.87 5.01
C ARG A 410 8.13 -11.17 5.76
N SER A 411 7.81 -12.30 5.14
CA SER A 411 8.03 -13.62 5.74
C SER A 411 9.50 -14.05 5.69
N GLY A 412 10.27 -13.49 4.75
CA GLY A 412 11.63 -13.96 4.44
C GLY A 412 11.66 -15.34 3.76
N ASP A 413 10.50 -15.88 3.39
CA ASP A 413 10.39 -17.16 2.69
C ASP A 413 10.35 -16.93 1.18
N PHE A 414 11.47 -17.21 0.54
CA PHE A 414 11.67 -17.12 -0.91
C PHE A 414 11.67 -18.48 -1.60
N SER A 415 11.16 -19.53 -0.95
CA SER A 415 11.17 -20.90 -1.48
C SER A 415 10.18 -21.11 -2.63
N ASN A 416 9.07 -20.36 -2.64
CA ASN A 416 8.01 -20.52 -3.61
C ASN A 416 8.11 -19.49 -4.74
N LYS A 417 7.80 -19.92 -5.96
CA LYS A 417 7.66 -19.02 -7.12
C LYS A 417 6.30 -18.30 -7.05
N VAL A 418 6.26 -17.04 -7.48
CA VAL A 418 4.99 -16.32 -7.66
C VAL A 418 4.27 -16.85 -8.90
N SER A 419 2.95 -17.07 -8.81
CA SER A 419 2.13 -17.62 -9.88
C SER A 419 1.27 -16.53 -10.50
N ILE A 420 1.33 -16.35 -11.82
CA ILE A 420 0.59 -15.33 -12.55
C ILE A 420 0.32 -15.78 -13.97
N GLU A 421 -0.75 -15.25 -14.56
CA GLU A 421 -1.10 -15.49 -15.96
C GLU A 421 0.05 -15.05 -16.89
N PRO A 422 0.57 -15.97 -17.72
CA PRO A 422 1.83 -15.77 -18.46
C PRO A 422 1.79 -14.65 -19.50
N GLU A 423 0.65 -14.35 -20.09
CA GLU A 423 0.50 -13.42 -21.23
C GLU A 423 0.19 -11.98 -20.80
N THR A 424 0.33 -11.65 -19.51
CA THR A 424 0.12 -10.31 -18.98
C THR A 424 1.44 -9.59 -18.72
N GLU A 425 1.42 -8.25 -18.64
CA GLU A 425 2.60 -7.47 -18.19
C GLU A 425 3.10 -7.94 -16.81
N ALA A 426 2.17 -8.28 -15.92
CA ALA A 426 2.48 -8.85 -14.62
C ALA A 426 3.13 -10.23 -14.74
N GLY A 427 2.72 -11.06 -15.71
CA GLY A 427 3.31 -12.36 -16.01
C GLY A 427 4.78 -12.25 -16.44
N HIS A 428 5.11 -11.27 -17.26
CA HIS A 428 6.51 -11.00 -17.64
C HIS A 428 7.35 -10.59 -16.45
N ILE A 429 6.84 -9.71 -15.59
CA ILE A 429 7.52 -9.29 -14.36
C ILE A 429 7.70 -10.49 -13.41
N ALA A 430 6.68 -11.31 -13.24
CA ALA A 430 6.72 -12.52 -12.41
C ALA A 430 7.77 -13.53 -12.89
N THR A 431 7.86 -13.74 -14.20
CA THR A 431 8.85 -14.63 -14.81
C THR A 431 10.28 -14.15 -14.52
N PHE A 432 10.50 -12.84 -14.67
CA PHE A 432 11.79 -12.24 -14.33
C PHE A 432 12.11 -12.35 -12.83
N TYR A 433 11.13 -12.02 -11.98
CA TYR A 433 11.27 -12.14 -10.52
C TYR A 433 11.58 -13.58 -10.10
N ASN A 434 10.85 -14.57 -10.63
CA ASN A 434 11.09 -15.99 -10.36
C ASN A 434 12.49 -16.44 -10.78
N THR A 435 13.02 -15.90 -11.89
CA THR A 435 14.40 -16.14 -12.32
C THR A 435 15.43 -15.60 -11.31
N VAL A 436 15.16 -14.42 -10.76
CA VAL A 436 16.01 -13.82 -9.72
C VAL A 436 15.95 -14.65 -8.43
N LEU A 437 14.74 -15.08 -8.02
CA LEU A 437 14.56 -15.94 -6.84
C LEU A 437 15.33 -17.27 -6.99
N GLU A 438 15.26 -17.89 -8.14
CA GLU A 438 15.98 -19.15 -8.40
C GLU A 438 17.49 -18.98 -8.25
N LYS A 439 18.06 -17.93 -8.83
CA LYS A 439 19.49 -17.61 -8.66
C LYS A 439 19.85 -17.31 -7.21
N PHE A 440 19.01 -16.58 -6.51
CA PHE A 440 19.21 -16.27 -5.09
C PHE A 440 19.22 -17.53 -4.22
N ASN A 441 18.29 -18.46 -4.45
CA ASN A 441 18.20 -19.71 -3.71
C ASN A 441 19.43 -20.60 -3.96
N ILE A 442 19.87 -20.72 -5.23
CA ILE A 442 21.08 -21.47 -5.60
C ILE A 442 22.31 -20.88 -4.87
N GLU A 443 22.45 -19.57 -4.89
CA GLU A 443 23.60 -18.91 -4.26
C GLU A 443 23.56 -19.00 -2.72
N SER A 444 22.38 -18.94 -2.14
CA SER A 444 22.19 -19.14 -0.69
C SER A 444 22.62 -20.54 -0.23
N VAL A 445 22.24 -21.58 -1.00
CA VAL A 445 22.66 -22.97 -0.72
C VAL A 445 24.17 -23.12 -0.86
N ARG A 446 24.77 -22.58 -1.93
CA ARG A 446 26.23 -22.61 -2.12
C ARG A 446 26.98 -21.92 -0.97
N ARG A 447 26.48 -20.77 -0.55
CA ARG A 447 27.07 -20.04 0.57
C ARG A 447 27.02 -20.84 1.87
N GLN A 448 25.88 -21.49 2.15
CA GLN A 448 25.76 -22.34 3.34
C GLN A 448 26.75 -23.52 3.28
N GLN A 449 26.85 -24.19 2.13
CA GLN A 449 27.81 -25.27 1.94
C GLN A 449 29.26 -24.82 2.16
N ALA A 450 29.61 -23.65 1.60
CA ALA A 450 30.96 -23.08 1.81
C ALA A 450 31.23 -22.73 3.28
N VAL A 451 30.23 -22.21 3.99
CA VAL A 451 30.37 -21.94 5.44
C VAL A 451 30.60 -23.23 6.24
N ASP A 452 29.82 -24.28 5.91
CA ASP A 452 29.96 -25.57 6.59
C ASP A 452 31.32 -26.23 6.30
N GLU A 453 31.83 -26.11 5.09
CA GLU A 453 33.16 -26.59 4.71
C GLU A 453 34.26 -25.80 5.41
N LEU A 454 34.15 -24.45 5.44
CA LEU A 454 35.09 -23.62 6.19
C LEU A 454 35.09 -23.95 7.69
N TYR A 455 33.91 -24.21 8.25
CA TYR A 455 33.79 -24.61 9.65
C TYR A 455 34.51 -25.92 9.91
N LYS A 456 34.37 -26.93 9.03
CA LYS A 456 35.08 -28.21 9.13
C LYS A 456 36.58 -28.02 9.04
N LEU A 457 37.06 -27.29 8.03
CA LEU A 457 38.50 -27.02 7.85
C LEU A 457 39.13 -26.23 9.00
N ALA A 458 38.39 -25.30 9.58
CA ALA A 458 38.89 -24.50 10.70
C ALA A 458 38.99 -25.26 12.03
N ASN A 459 38.19 -26.29 12.25
CA ASN A 459 38.02 -26.91 13.55
C ASN A 459 38.43 -28.38 13.63
N TYR A 460 38.55 -29.08 12.50
CA TYR A 460 38.86 -30.50 12.48
C TYR A 460 40.13 -30.79 11.71
N ASP A 461 40.79 -31.88 12.07
CA ASP A 461 41.99 -32.42 11.40
C ASP A 461 41.55 -33.11 10.10
N SER A 462 42.17 -32.75 8.98
CA SER A 462 41.76 -33.22 7.64
C SER A 462 42.00 -34.71 7.41
N LEU A 463 42.92 -35.34 8.16
CA LEU A 463 43.24 -36.75 8.05
C LEU A 463 42.32 -37.62 8.92
N THR A 464 42.23 -37.28 10.20
CA THR A 464 41.55 -38.13 11.20
C THR A 464 40.11 -37.72 11.50
N SER A 465 39.67 -36.56 11.01
CA SER A 465 38.39 -35.96 11.34
C SER A 465 38.15 -35.67 12.84
N LEU A 466 39.17 -35.82 13.66
CA LEU A 466 39.18 -35.37 15.05
C LEU A 466 39.23 -33.85 15.13
N VAL A 467 38.89 -33.27 16.29
CA VAL A 467 39.12 -31.84 16.47
C VAL A 467 40.62 -31.54 16.34
N ASN A 468 40.95 -30.47 15.60
CA ASN A 468 42.33 -30.07 15.41
C ASN A 468 42.88 -29.40 16.69
N ARG A 469 44.21 -29.17 16.73
CA ARG A 469 44.90 -28.55 17.85
C ARG A 469 44.24 -27.27 18.36
N ARG A 470 43.84 -26.38 17.43
CA ARG A 470 43.26 -25.09 17.78
C ARG A 470 41.89 -25.28 18.46
N TYR A 471 41.02 -26.07 17.88
CA TYR A 471 39.70 -26.28 18.41
C TYR A 471 39.70 -27.09 19.71
N PHE A 472 40.62 -28.07 19.82
CA PHE A 472 40.85 -28.80 21.07
C PHE A 472 41.25 -27.86 22.22
N TYR A 473 42.12 -26.90 21.93
CA TYR A 473 42.54 -25.88 22.90
C TYR A 473 41.36 -25.03 23.37
N ASP A 474 40.51 -24.57 22.43
CA ASP A 474 39.33 -23.80 22.78
C ASP A 474 38.31 -24.60 23.60
N LEU A 475 38.12 -25.88 23.26
CA LEU A 475 37.24 -26.80 24.02
C LEU A 475 37.80 -27.06 25.43
N THR A 476 39.12 -27.27 25.57
CA THR A 476 39.76 -27.42 26.88
C THR A 476 39.57 -26.17 27.74
N THR A 477 39.75 -24.99 27.16
CA THR A 477 39.54 -23.72 27.88
C THR A 477 38.11 -23.59 28.38
N LYS A 478 37.11 -23.98 27.56
CA LYS A 478 35.71 -24.01 27.97
C LYS A 478 35.43 -25.07 29.04
N ALA A 479 36.04 -26.25 28.93
CA ALA A 479 35.91 -27.32 29.91
C ALA A 479 36.48 -26.92 31.29
N ILE A 480 37.65 -26.28 31.34
CA ILE A 480 38.23 -25.74 32.59
C ILE A 480 37.25 -24.74 33.25
N LYS A 481 36.65 -23.83 32.48
CA LYS A 481 35.68 -22.88 33.02
C LYS A 481 34.39 -23.55 33.52
N ARG A 482 33.92 -24.62 32.88
CA ARG A 482 32.79 -25.42 33.37
C ARG A 482 33.11 -26.15 34.65
N THR A 483 34.28 -26.80 34.69
CA THR A 483 34.80 -27.53 35.83
C THR A 483 34.96 -26.64 37.08
N LYS A 484 35.51 -25.42 36.91
CA LYS A 484 35.62 -24.44 38.00
C LYS A 484 34.26 -24.06 38.58
N ARG A 485 33.23 -23.96 37.74
CA ARG A 485 31.84 -23.62 38.18
C ARG A 485 31.13 -24.78 38.85
N SER A 486 31.38 -26.00 38.40
CA SER A 486 30.71 -27.20 38.92
C SER A 486 31.38 -27.79 40.16
N GLY A 487 32.64 -27.43 40.44
CA GLY A 487 33.45 -28.02 41.52
C GLY A 487 33.81 -29.48 41.28
N LYS A 488 33.61 -30.03 40.09
CA LYS A 488 33.95 -31.39 39.69
C LYS A 488 35.42 -31.47 39.23
N LYS A 489 35.85 -32.66 38.76
CA LYS A 489 37.20 -32.84 38.21
C LYS A 489 37.21 -32.96 36.71
N LEU A 490 38.25 -32.45 36.08
CA LEU A 490 38.57 -32.54 34.66
C LEU A 490 39.87 -33.26 34.48
N ALA A 491 39.93 -34.23 33.59
CA ALA A 491 41.19 -34.85 33.21
C ALA A 491 41.57 -34.57 31.77
N LEU A 492 42.85 -34.36 31.53
CA LEU A 492 43.41 -34.32 30.19
C LEU A 492 44.42 -35.46 30.06
N LEU A 493 44.21 -36.28 29.02
CA LEU A 493 45.15 -37.36 28.67
C LEU A 493 45.91 -36.89 27.42
N PHE A 494 47.22 -36.96 27.47
CA PHE A 494 48.15 -36.74 26.36
C PHE A 494 48.65 -38.09 25.88
N LEU A 495 48.49 -38.44 24.63
CA LEU A 495 48.80 -39.72 24.02
C LEU A 495 49.85 -39.54 22.93
N ASP A 496 50.86 -40.42 22.89
CA ASP A 496 51.86 -40.49 21.81
C ASP A 496 51.96 -41.94 21.31
N LEU A 497 51.96 -42.15 20.02
CA LEU A 497 51.96 -43.47 19.38
C LEU A 497 53.44 -43.99 19.32
N ASP A 498 53.77 -44.94 20.19
CA ASP A 498 55.08 -45.52 20.24
C ASP A 498 55.42 -46.32 18.97
N GLY A 499 56.49 -45.94 18.29
CA GLY A 499 56.97 -46.65 17.10
C GLY A 499 56.31 -46.17 15.77
N PHE A 500 55.46 -45.13 15.79
CA PHE A 500 54.83 -44.57 14.59
C PHE A 500 55.88 -44.18 13.52
N LYS A 501 56.95 -43.52 13.90
CA LYS A 501 58.05 -43.17 12.99
C LYS A 501 58.60 -44.39 12.26
N VAL A 502 58.74 -45.51 12.92
CA VAL A 502 59.29 -46.78 12.32
C VAL A 502 58.28 -47.26 11.23
N VAL A 503 56.99 -47.13 11.48
CA VAL A 503 55.93 -47.49 10.47
C VAL A 503 56.08 -46.61 9.25
N ASN A 504 56.24 -45.30 9.41
CA ASN A 504 56.48 -44.38 8.30
C ASN A 504 57.76 -44.70 7.51
N ASP A 505 58.86 -44.94 8.23
CA ASP A 505 60.16 -45.18 7.61
C ASP A 505 60.19 -46.55 6.87
N THR A 506 59.36 -47.53 7.33
CA THR A 506 59.37 -48.90 6.77
C THR A 506 58.29 -49.16 5.74
N LEU A 507 57.12 -48.63 5.96
CA LEU A 507 55.92 -48.91 5.14
C LEU A 507 55.43 -47.70 4.34
N GLY A 508 56.07 -46.53 4.52
CA GLY A 508 55.73 -45.29 3.84
C GLY A 508 54.65 -44.45 4.52
N HIS A 509 54.57 -43.17 4.17
CA HIS A 509 53.65 -42.21 4.79
C HIS A 509 52.17 -42.54 4.61
N GLU A 510 51.77 -43.18 3.49
CA GLU A 510 50.39 -43.61 3.31
C GLU A 510 49.95 -44.65 4.34
N ALA A 511 50.84 -45.57 4.71
CA ALA A 511 50.56 -46.56 5.76
C ALA A 511 50.48 -45.88 7.14
N GLY A 512 51.33 -44.87 7.38
CA GLY A 512 51.26 -44.06 8.59
C GLY A 512 49.95 -43.26 8.70
N ASP A 513 49.50 -42.66 7.61
CA ASP A 513 48.24 -41.94 7.57
C ASP A 513 47.05 -42.87 7.83
N GLU A 514 47.01 -44.06 7.22
CA GLU A 514 46.00 -45.08 7.49
C GLU A 514 46.03 -45.55 8.96
N LEU A 515 47.22 -45.69 9.55
CA LEU A 515 47.37 -46.02 10.96
C LEU A 515 46.82 -44.93 11.88
N LEU A 516 47.08 -43.66 11.57
CA LEU A 516 46.55 -42.52 12.34
C LEU A 516 45.03 -42.47 12.31
N VAL A 517 44.41 -42.73 11.14
CA VAL A 517 42.95 -42.80 11.04
C VAL A 517 42.41 -43.95 11.90
N GLN A 518 42.96 -45.16 11.79
CA GLN A 518 42.51 -46.29 12.61
C GLN A 518 42.76 -46.08 14.10
N ALA A 519 43.87 -45.40 14.50
CA ALA A 519 44.11 -45.03 15.89
C ALA A 519 43.10 -44.05 16.44
N ALA A 520 42.72 -43.05 15.62
CA ALA A 520 41.67 -42.10 15.96
C ALA A 520 40.30 -42.79 16.15
N GLU A 521 39.92 -43.67 15.25
CA GLU A 521 38.69 -44.46 15.33
C GLU A 521 38.66 -45.31 16.61
N ARG A 522 39.69 -46.05 16.90
CA ARG A 522 39.80 -46.90 18.13
C ARG A 522 39.79 -46.04 19.40
N GLY A 523 40.38 -44.85 19.34
CA GLY A 523 40.32 -43.89 20.44
C GLY A 523 38.89 -43.44 20.71
N ILE A 524 38.17 -42.98 19.67
CA ILE A 524 36.78 -42.53 19.79
C ILE A 524 35.85 -43.67 20.29
N GLU A 525 36.00 -44.88 19.76
CA GLU A 525 35.19 -46.05 20.18
C GLU A 525 35.37 -46.40 21.66
N THR A 526 36.48 -45.97 22.27
CA THR A 526 36.76 -46.21 23.67
C THR A 526 36.19 -45.14 24.60
N LEU A 527 35.86 -43.97 24.06
CA LEU A 527 35.39 -42.79 24.76
C LEU A 527 33.88 -42.74 24.91
N ARG A 528 33.40 -41.93 25.83
CA ARG A 528 31.98 -41.58 25.98
C ARG A 528 31.65 -40.42 25.05
N GLU A 529 30.40 -40.24 24.71
CA GLU A 529 29.92 -39.13 23.89
C GLU A 529 30.29 -37.74 24.47
N SER A 530 30.45 -37.65 25.79
CA SER A 530 30.85 -36.42 26.47
C SER A 530 32.34 -36.10 26.37
N ASP A 531 33.18 -37.09 26.03
CA ASP A 531 34.64 -36.95 25.99
C ASP A 531 35.07 -36.46 24.61
N VAL A 532 36.10 -35.63 24.55
CA VAL A 532 36.55 -35.04 23.29
C VAL A 532 37.99 -35.50 23.01
N MET A 533 38.19 -36.12 21.84
CA MET A 533 39.52 -36.48 21.35
C MET A 533 39.96 -35.54 20.24
N GLY A 534 41.17 -35.03 20.31
CA GLY A 534 41.79 -34.18 19.30
C GLY A 534 43.16 -34.67 18.89
N ARG A 535 43.52 -34.39 17.62
CA ARG A 535 44.88 -34.58 17.13
C ARG A 535 45.67 -33.29 17.26
N ILE A 536 46.76 -33.30 17.97
CA ILE A 536 47.57 -32.11 18.29
C ILE A 536 48.65 -31.88 17.25
N GLY A 537 49.21 -32.96 16.69
CA GLY A 537 50.18 -32.94 15.60
C GLY A 537 50.91 -34.29 15.48
N GLY A 538 51.34 -34.65 14.27
CA GLY A 538 52.06 -35.89 14.05
C GLY A 538 51.28 -37.11 14.57
N ASP A 539 51.89 -37.81 15.54
CA ASP A 539 51.41 -38.99 16.26
C ASP A 539 50.83 -38.67 17.66
N GLU A 540 50.62 -37.39 17.97
CA GLU A 540 50.13 -36.91 19.26
C GLU A 540 48.63 -36.69 19.26
N PHE A 541 47.93 -37.25 20.22
CA PHE A 541 46.50 -37.07 20.47
C PHE A 541 46.29 -36.58 21.91
N CYS A 542 45.22 -35.83 22.09
CA CYS A 542 44.79 -35.45 23.42
C CYS A 542 43.31 -35.78 23.63
N ILE A 543 42.95 -36.11 24.87
CA ILE A 543 41.59 -36.41 25.26
C ILE A 543 41.18 -35.56 26.46
N ILE A 544 40.01 -34.92 26.40
CA ILE A 544 39.36 -34.24 27.53
C ILE A 544 38.31 -35.17 28.10
N VAL A 545 38.36 -35.42 29.41
CA VAL A 545 37.36 -36.18 30.15
C VAL A 545 36.77 -35.28 31.22
N GLU A 546 35.51 -34.90 31.04
CA GLU A 546 34.80 -34.03 31.99
C GLU A 546 34.06 -34.85 33.06
N ASN A 547 33.74 -34.21 34.17
CA ASN A 547 32.96 -34.79 35.28
C ASN A 547 33.55 -36.07 35.83
N VAL A 548 34.85 -36.11 36.05
CA VAL A 548 35.51 -37.25 36.66
C VAL A 548 35.13 -37.36 38.14
N GLU A 549 34.48 -38.47 38.50
CA GLU A 549 34.07 -38.73 39.88
C GLU A 549 35.20 -39.47 40.66
N ASN A 550 35.84 -40.45 40.02
CA ASN A 550 36.87 -41.22 40.65
C ASN A 550 38.12 -41.33 39.74
N VAL A 551 39.31 -41.11 40.31
CA VAL A 551 40.57 -41.24 39.58
C VAL A 551 40.82 -42.69 39.07
N LYS A 552 40.26 -43.70 39.72
CA LYS A 552 40.30 -45.09 39.22
C LYS A 552 39.62 -45.31 37.89
N ASP A 553 38.65 -44.47 37.57
CA ASP A 553 37.95 -44.55 36.26
C ASP A 553 38.87 -44.10 35.12
N LEU A 554 39.76 -43.13 35.38
CA LEU A 554 40.80 -42.71 34.43
C LEU A 554 41.84 -43.78 34.20
N GLU A 555 42.21 -44.55 35.26
CA GLU A 555 43.11 -45.70 35.10
C GLU A 555 42.50 -46.79 34.22
N SER A 556 41.18 -47.07 34.45
CA SER A 556 40.44 -48.03 33.64
C SER A 556 40.37 -47.57 32.16
N LEU A 557 40.11 -46.27 31.94
CA LEU A 557 40.06 -45.67 30.61
C LEU A 557 41.42 -45.76 29.92
N ALA A 558 42.49 -45.35 30.60
CA ALA A 558 43.88 -45.45 30.07
C ALA A 558 44.24 -46.86 29.65
N LYS A 559 43.95 -47.85 30.51
CA LYS A 559 44.19 -49.28 30.20
C LYS A 559 43.42 -49.76 28.99
N LYS A 560 42.16 -49.34 28.83
CA LYS A 560 41.30 -49.64 27.64
C LYS A 560 41.89 -48.98 26.40
N LEU A 561 42.25 -47.69 26.47
CA LEU A 561 42.87 -46.96 25.35
C LEU A 561 44.18 -47.65 24.91
N ILE A 562 45.05 -47.99 25.85
CA ILE A 562 46.28 -48.70 25.52
C ILE A 562 45.99 -50.04 24.84
N LYS A 563 45.05 -50.85 25.38
CA LYS A 563 44.71 -52.15 24.82
C LYS A 563 44.11 -52.00 23.37
N ASN A 564 43.26 -51.06 23.15
CA ASN A 564 42.55 -50.90 21.86
C ASN A 564 43.47 -50.27 20.81
N ILE A 565 44.19 -49.20 21.17
CA ILE A 565 45.12 -48.49 20.25
C ILE A 565 46.34 -49.37 19.93
N SER A 566 46.86 -50.18 20.87
CA SER A 566 47.99 -51.06 20.61
C SER A 566 47.60 -52.40 19.96
N ALA A 567 46.35 -52.66 19.68
CA ALA A 567 45.93 -53.85 18.94
C ALA A 567 46.49 -53.81 17.51
N THR A 568 46.82 -54.98 16.94
CA THR A 568 47.36 -55.08 15.57
C THR A 568 46.59 -54.30 14.54
N TYR A 569 47.27 -53.47 13.79
CA TYR A 569 46.71 -52.70 12.66
C TYR A 569 46.77 -53.52 11.38
N HIS A 570 45.70 -53.56 10.65
CA HIS A 570 45.61 -54.17 9.34
C HIS A 570 45.64 -53.08 8.27
N LEU A 571 46.83 -52.70 7.84
CA LEU A 571 47.02 -51.66 6.85
C LEU A 571 47.06 -52.32 5.47
N ARG A 572 46.78 -51.56 4.43
CA ARG A 572 46.81 -52.06 3.05
C ARG A 572 48.17 -52.65 2.64
N ALA A 573 49.23 -52.03 3.16
CA ALA A 573 50.61 -52.46 2.88
C ALA A 573 51.05 -53.68 3.68
N ALA A 574 50.73 -53.79 4.97
CA ALA A 574 51.17 -54.86 5.89
C ALA A 574 50.42 -54.76 7.21
N LYS A 575 50.66 -55.71 8.12
CA LYS A 575 50.31 -55.63 9.53
C LYS A 575 51.33 -54.81 10.28
N ALA A 576 50.89 -53.89 11.12
CA ALA A 576 51.75 -53.11 12.00
C ALA A 576 51.34 -53.26 13.49
N ASN A 577 52.27 -53.21 14.35
CA ASN A 577 52.02 -53.18 15.79
C ASN A 577 52.76 -51.97 16.39
N ILE A 578 51.99 -51.14 17.07
CA ILE A 578 52.52 -49.96 17.76
C ILE A 578 52.08 -50.00 19.23
N GLY A 579 52.75 -49.20 20.07
CA GLY A 579 52.23 -48.90 21.39
C GLY A 579 51.62 -47.53 21.51
N VAL A 580 51.14 -47.17 22.70
CA VAL A 580 50.71 -45.82 23.03
C VAL A 580 51.15 -45.48 24.46
N SER A 581 51.86 -44.36 24.61
CA SER A 581 52.24 -43.81 25.89
C SER A 581 51.28 -42.70 26.30
N ILE A 582 50.73 -42.81 27.53
CA ILE A 582 49.67 -41.88 27.99
C ILE A 582 50.14 -41.15 29.27
N GLY A 583 50.07 -39.81 29.21
CA GLY A 583 50.23 -38.98 30.41
C GLY A 583 48.89 -38.39 30.83
N ILE A 584 48.60 -38.36 32.10
CA ILE A 584 47.29 -37.91 32.63
C ILE A 584 47.50 -36.75 33.60
N SER A 585 46.91 -35.63 33.35
CA SER A 585 46.79 -34.53 34.30
C SER A 585 45.32 -34.38 34.76
N VAL A 586 45.15 -34.06 36.03
CA VAL A 586 43.78 -33.88 36.62
C VAL A 586 43.72 -32.50 37.27
N TYR A 587 42.68 -31.77 36.89
CA TYR A 587 42.34 -30.50 37.51
C TYR A 587 41.12 -30.67 38.41
N ASP A 588 41.24 -30.23 39.67
CA ASP A 588 40.13 -30.21 40.61
C ASP A 588 39.46 -28.82 40.58
N GLY A 589 38.21 -28.77 40.12
CA GLY A 589 37.45 -27.54 40.05
C GLY A 589 37.15 -26.89 41.41
N ALA A 590 37.24 -27.64 42.49
CA ALA A 590 37.10 -27.14 43.86
C ALA A 590 38.37 -26.45 44.38
N SER A 591 39.52 -26.64 43.72
CA SER A 591 40.79 -26.02 44.12
C SER A 591 40.78 -24.51 43.79
N ASP A 592 41.58 -23.75 44.56
CA ASP A 592 41.78 -22.31 44.29
C ASP A 592 42.83 -22.02 43.21
N GLU A 593 43.39 -23.03 42.62
CA GLU A 593 44.42 -22.93 41.59
C GLU A 593 43.85 -22.36 40.28
N LYS A 594 44.55 -21.38 39.70
CA LYS A 594 44.25 -20.86 38.37
C LYS A 594 44.80 -21.78 37.29
N MET A 595 44.01 -22.75 36.86
CA MET A 595 44.37 -23.66 35.79
C MET A 595 44.22 -23.01 34.42
N THR A 596 45.21 -23.12 33.55
CA THR A 596 45.14 -22.78 32.13
C THR A 596 45.26 -24.02 31.27
N THR A 597 44.81 -23.91 30.00
CA THR A 597 44.91 -25.03 29.05
C THR A 597 46.35 -25.44 28.81
N GLU A 598 47.26 -24.47 28.67
CA GLU A 598 48.70 -24.70 28.50
C GLU A 598 49.28 -25.48 29.67
N HIS A 599 48.92 -25.07 30.90
CA HIS A 599 49.41 -25.70 32.08
C HIS A 599 48.94 -27.16 32.20
N LEU A 600 47.63 -27.38 31.98
CA LEU A 600 47.03 -28.71 32.03
C LEU A 600 47.60 -29.65 30.97
N MET A 601 47.83 -29.16 29.75
CA MET A 601 48.48 -29.89 28.67
C MET A 601 49.96 -30.20 28.99
N SER A 602 50.71 -29.23 29.51
CA SER A 602 52.11 -29.41 29.87
C SER A 602 52.28 -30.46 30.95
N MET A 603 51.42 -30.48 31.98
CA MET A 603 51.41 -31.50 33.01
C MET A 603 51.18 -32.90 32.44
N ALA A 604 50.23 -33.05 31.53
CA ALA A 604 49.94 -34.34 30.89
C ALA A 604 51.09 -34.77 29.97
N ASP A 605 51.67 -33.86 29.20
CA ASP A 605 52.85 -34.13 28.35
C ASP A 605 54.06 -34.58 29.13
N GLN A 606 54.38 -33.88 30.23
CA GLN A 606 55.52 -34.31 31.14
C GLN A 606 55.30 -35.73 31.69
N ALA A 607 54.05 -36.05 32.05
CA ALA A 607 53.73 -37.40 32.53
C ALA A 607 53.89 -38.44 31.41
N MET A 608 53.46 -38.12 30.21
CA MET A 608 53.59 -38.97 29.02
C MET A 608 55.06 -39.18 28.64
N TYR A 609 55.88 -38.11 28.68
CA TYR A 609 57.30 -38.21 28.38
C TYR A 609 58.04 -39.16 29.33
N LYS A 610 57.70 -39.18 30.65
CA LYS A 610 58.21 -40.12 31.62
C LYS A 610 57.83 -41.57 31.30
N VAL A 611 56.68 -41.83 30.70
CA VAL A 611 56.24 -43.13 30.17
C VAL A 611 57.11 -43.52 28.97
N LYS A 612 57.20 -42.60 27.99
CA LYS A 612 57.88 -42.81 26.70
C LYS A 612 59.40 -43.12 26.87
N THR A 613 60.04 -42.50 27.87
CA THR A 613 61.45 -42.72 28.19
C THR A 613 61.71 -43.94 29.13
N GLY A 614 60.62 -44.45 29.74
CA GLY A 614 60.68 -45.60 30.65
C GLY A 614 60.14 -46.89 30.05
N THR A 615 58.95 -47.31 30.52
CA THR A 615 58.32 -48.61 30.21
C THR A 615 57.56 -48.69 28.88
N LYS A 616 57.37 -47.60 28.14
CA LYS A 616 56.55 -47.49 26.94
C LYS A 616 55.19 -48.25 27.00
N SER A 617 54.27 -47.91 26.18
CA SER A 617 52.94 -48.58 26.11
C SER A 617 52.28 -48.69 27.51
N ASN A 618 52.27 -47.61 28.26
CA ASN A 618 51.79 -47.53 29.65
C ASN A 618 51.14 -46.12 29.87
N TYR A 619 50.66 -45.92 31.08
CA TYR A 619 50.10 -44.61 31.46
C TYR A 619 50.75 -44.13 32.77
N ARG A 620 50.76 -42.79 32.98
CA ARG A 620 51.25 -42.19 34.25
C ARG A 620 50.43 -40.91 34.54
N PHE A 621 50.11 -40.77 35.83
CA PHE A 621 49.57 -39.49 36.30
C PHE A 621 50.71 -38.50 36.54
N PHE A 622 50.44 -37.23 36.25
CA PHE A 622 51.32 -36.15 36.60
C PHE A 622 51.37 -36.05 38.12
N VAL A 623 52.59 -36.06 38.68
CA VAL A 623 52.86 -35.79 40.08
C VAL A 623 53.89 -34.64 40.10
N PRO A 624 53.56 -33.51 40.77
CA PRO A 624 54.55 -32.43 40.92
C PRO A 624 55.84 -32.95 41.50
N GLU A 625 56.99 -32.54 40.98
CA GLU A 625 58.28 -32.78 41.63
C GLU A 625 58.37 -31.83 42.82
N GLU A 626 58.62 -32.34 44.02
CA GLU A 626 58.82 -31.58 45.27
C GLU A 626 60.03 -30.63 45.20
#